data_082b1e236041875c8bf9b698bd17dc77
#
_entry.id   082b1e236041875c8bf9b698bd17dc77
#
_cell.length_a   1.000
_cell.length_b   1.000
_cell.length_c   1.000
_cell.angle_alpha   90.00
_cell.angle_beta   90.00
_cell.angle_gamma   90.00
#
_symmetry.space_group_name_H-M   'P 1'
#
loop_
_entity.id
_entity.type
_entity.pdbx_description
1 polymer ?
#
loop_
_entity_poly.entity_id
_entity_poly.type
_entity_poly.pdbx_seq_one_letter_code
_entity_poly.pdbx_strand_id
1 'polypeptide(L)'
;SPDDIDIEKMYRDLPVPDFKYMHNIDPGEYQDTMYSTWSPYPLFRLTAPLFFKTVAIEPGYYLLTPREHDGAWYILFKEAGKVKYIVPCYKKEMVPMDFYKNNLPQVKMTKVQLIREKFLKAVGKNVKSSKRQPIPDTYLEASDMDNNFISIIVYWGNYRYYFVLRSIQL
;
A
#
# COMPACT_ATOMS: atom_id res chain seq x y z
N SER A 1 11.56 -10.74 22.72
CA SER A 1 10.38 -9.95 23.01
C SER A 1 9.15 -10.62 22.44
N PRO A 2 7.95 -10.39 22.97
CA PRO A 2 6.73 -10.99 22.42
C PRO A 2 6.45 -10.57 20.98
N ASP A 3 7.13 -9.54 20.51
CA ASP A 3 7.02 -9.07 19.12
C ASP A 3 8.07 -9.68 18.19
N ASP A 4 8.97 -10.51 18.72
CA ASP A 4 9.97 -11.20 17.91
C ASP A 4 9.32 -12.32 17.11
N ILE A 5 9.09 -12.05 15.84
CA ILE A 5 8.56 -13.03 14.91
C ILE A 5 9.75 -13.76 14.29
N ASP A 6 9.69 -15.10 14.24
CA ASP A 6 10.63 -15.89 13.47
C ASP A 6 10.31 -15.68 11.98
N ILE A 7 11.02 -14.74 11.38
CA ILE A 7 10.80 -14.34 9.98
C ILE A 7 11.02 -15.50 9.02
N GLU A 8 12.04 -16.31 9.26
CA GLU A 8 12.33 -17.45 8.38
C GLU A 8 11.22 -18.48 8.38
N LYS A 9 10.72 -18.81 9.57
CA LYS A 9 9.61 -19.75 9.71
C LYS A 9 8.34 -19.19 9.06
N MET A 10 8.03 -17.93 9.36
CA MET A 10 6.84 -17.26 8.83
C MET A 10 6.90 -17.20 7.30
N TYR A 11 8.04 -16.81 6.74
CA TYR A 11 8.24 -16.74 5.30
C TYR A 11 8.09 -18.12 4.65
N ARG A 12 8.67 -19.16 5.28
CA ARG A 12 8.58 -20.54 4.78
C ARG A 12 7.14 -21.05 4.79
N ASP A 13 6.36 -20.68 5.82
CA ASP A 13 5.00 -21.19 6.00
C ASP A 13 3.97 -20.44 5.11
N LEU A 14 4.31 -19.24 4.61
CA LEU A 14 3.45 -18.53 3.69
C LEU A 14 3.47 -19.16 2.31
N PRO A 15 2.30 -19.54 1.76
CA PRO A 15 2.26 -20.14 0.43
C PRO A 15 2.41 -19.07 -0.66
N VAL A 16 2.96 -19.47 -1.80
CA VAL A 16 2.88 -18.68 -3.02
C VAL A 16 1.41 -18.63 -3.45
N PRO A 17 0.85 -17.45 -3.72
CA PRO A 17 -0.54 -17.36 -4.15
C PRO A 17 -0.79 -18.16 -5.42
N ASP A 18 -1.88 -18.93 -5.43
CA ASP A 18 -2.28 -19.80 -6.53
C ASP A 18 -3.43 -19.25 -7.37
N PHE A 19 -3.77 -17.99 -7.17
CA PHE A 19 -4.87 -17.35 -7.90
C PHE A 19 -4.37 -16.17 -8.73
N LYS A 20 -5.15 -15.81 -9.73
CA LYS A 20 -4.94 -14.64 -10.58
C LYS A 20 -6.27 -13.95 -10.82
N TYR A 21 -6.21 -12.66 -11.09
CA TYR A 21 -7.39 -11.91 -11.50
C TYR A 21 -7.58 -11.99 -13.01
N MET A 22 -8.83 -12.01 -13.45
CA MET A 22 -9.15 -11.98 -14.87
C MET A 22 -8.53 -10.74 -15.53
N HIS A 23 -7.80 -10.96 -16.62
CA HIS A 23 -7.05 -9.91 -17.35
C HIS A 23 -6.08 -9.13 -16.47
N ASN A 24 -5.68 -9.69 -15.33
CA ASN A 24 -4.83 -9.03 -14.32
C ASN A 24 -5.43 -7.73 -13.78
N ILE A 25 -6.75 -7.62 -13.77
CA ILE A 25 -7.48 -6.47 -13.26
C ILE A 25 -7.98 -6.75 -11.84
N ASP A 26 -7.66 -5.86 -10.91
CA ASP A 26 -8.17 -5.92 -9.55
C ASP A 26 -9.65 -5.55 -9.53
N PRO A 27 -10.55 -6.49 -9.16
CA PRO A 27 -11.98 -6.21 -9.16
C PRO A 27 -12.41 -5.20 -8.10
N GLY A 28 -11.56 -4.96 -7.08
CA GLY A 28 -11.85 -3.99 -6.02
C GLY A 28 -11.39 -2.56 -6.32
N GLU A 29 -10.64 -2.35 -7.40
CA GLU A 29 -10.08 -1.02 -7.69
C GLU A 29 -11.16 0.02 -7.96
N TYR A 30 -12.24 -0.37 -8.59
CA TYR A 30 -13.34 0.55 -8.85
C TYR A 30 -13.91 1.16 -7.57
N GLN A 31 -14.08 0.35 -6.52
CA GLN A 31 -14.56 0.83 -5.23
C GLN A 31 -13.58 1.83 -4.59
N ASP A 32 -12.28 1.55 -4.70
CA ASP A 32 -11.25 2.40 -4.10
C ASP A 32 -11.08 3.73 -4.84
N THR A 33 -11.31 3.75 -6.16
CA THR A 33 -11.00 4.89 -7.00
C THR A 33 -12.23 5.69 -7.44
N MET A 34 -13.44 5.21 -7.15
CA MET A 34 -14.67 5.84 -7.66
C MET A 34 -14.86 7.30 -7.23
N TYR A 35 -14.24 7.71 -6.15
CA TYR A 35 -14.31 9.09 -5.65
C TYR A 35 -12.99 9.84 -5.77
N SER A 36 -11.98 9.24 -6.40
CA SER A 36 -10.63 9.81 -6.54
C SER A 36 -10.33 10.12 -8.00
N THR A 37 -9.67 11.24 -8.25
CA THR A 37 -9.24 11.61 -9.60
C THR A 37 -7.94 10.92 -10.02
N TRP A 38 -7.23 10.34 -9.04
CA TRP A 38 -6.00 9.58 -9.27
C TRP A 38 -5.95 8.41 -8.29
N SER A 39 -5.00 7.51 -8.52
CA SER A 39 -4.85 6.32 -7.68
C SER A 39 -4.57 6.68 -6.23
N PRO A 40 -5.31 6.11 -5.26
CA PRO A 40 -5.07 6.35 -3.84
C PRO A 40 -3.95 5.50 -3.25
N TYR A 41 -3.30 4.64 -4.05
CA TYR A 41 -2.35 3.67 -3.56
C TYR A 41 -0.94 4.25 -3.43
N PRO A 42 -0.17 3.83 -2.42
CA PRO A 42 1.22 4.29 -2.28
C PRO A 42 2.10 3.75 -3.42
N LEU A 43 3.02 4.59 -3.86
CA LEU A 43 3.98 4.23 -4.90
C LEU A 43 5.23 3.62 -4.26
N PHE A 44 5.59 2.45 -4.73
CA PHE A 44 6.80 1.73 -4.32
C PHE A 44 7.77 1.66 -5.50
N ARG A 45 8.93 2.27 -5.31
CA ARG A 45 10.01 2.25 -6.31
C ARG A 45 11.00 1.15 -5.96
N LEU A 46 11.16 0.20 -6.88
CA LEU A 46 12.11 -0.90 -6.73
C LEU A 46 13.26 -0.70 -7.72
N THR A 47 14.49 -0.61 -7.21
CA THR A 47 15.67 -0.36 -8.03
C THR A 47 16.48 -1.62 -8.32
N ALA A 48 16.28 -2.67 -7.54
CA ALA A 48 16.90 -3.98 -7.72
C ALA A 48 15.83 -5.05 -7.49
N PRO A 49 15.94 -6.24 -8.07
CA PRO A 49 14.91 -7.26 -7.92
C PRO A 49 14.78 -7.71 -6.46
N LEU A 50 13.55 -8.01 -6.05
CA LEU A 50 13.24 -8.67 -4.80
C LEU A 50 12.49 -9.96 -5.08
N PHE A 51 12.46 -10.85 -4.09
CA PHE A 51 11.91 -12.18 -4.29
C PHE A 51 10.90 -12.52 -3.19
N PHE A 52 9.78 -13.08 -3.60
CA PHE A 52 8.93 -13.84 -2.70
C PHE A 52 9.01 -15.30 -3.16
N LYS A 53 9.82 -16.10 -2.46
CA LYS A 53 10.12 -17.50 -2.84
C LYS A 53 10.59 -17.56 -4.29
N THR A 54 9.87 -18.28 -5.14
CA THR A 54 10.22 -18.45 -6.56
C THR A 54 9.79 -17.26 -7.43
N VAL A 55 9.02 -16.32 -6.87
CA VAL A 55 8.52 -15.17 -7.62
C VAL A 55 9.56 -14.04 -7.57
N ALA A 56 10.09 -13.66 -8.72
CA ALA A 56 11.01 -12.54 -8.86
C ALA A 56 10.21 -11.27 -9.18
N ILE A 57 10.33 -10.27 -8.31
CA ILE A 57 9.72 -8.96 -8.53
C ILE A 57 10.77 -8.07 -9.16
N GLU A 58 10.57 -7.73 -10.42
CA GLU A 58 11.52 -6.98 -11.21
C GLU A 58 11.55 -5.50 -10.81
N PRO A 59 12.68 -4.80 -11.04
CA PRO A 59 12.74 -3.36 -10.80
C PRO A 59 11.65 -2.60 -11.55
N GLY A 60 11.12 -1.57 -10.92
CA GLY A 60 10.06 -0.77 -11.50
C GLY A 60 9.36 0.10 -10.48
N TYR A 61 8.28 0.73 -10.93
CA TYR A 61 7.40 1.53 -10.07
C TYR A 61 6.07 0.80 -9.94
N TYR A 62 5.70 0.50 -8.70
CA TYR A 62 4.49 -0.25 -8.41
C TYR A 62 3.58 0.52 -7.48
N LEU A 63 2.28 0.45 -7.73
CA LEU A 63 1.28 0.87 -6.76
C LEU A 63 0.91 -0.34 -5.92
N LEU A 64 1.03 -0.21 -4.61
CA LEU A 64 0.79 -1.32 -3.68
C LEU A 64 -0.63 -1.24 -3.14
N THR A 65 -1.41 -2.28 -3.38
CA THR A 65 -2.83 -2.31 -3.01
C THR A 65 -3.10 -3.47 -2.07
N PRO A 66 -3.54 -3.22 -0.83
CA PRO A 66 -4.05 -4.29 0.02
C PRO A 66 -5.36 -4.82 -0.54
N ARG A 67 -5.49 -6.15 -0.63
CA ARG A 67 -6.72 -6.79 -1.11
C ARG A 67 -6.95 -8.10 -0.39
N GLU A 68 -8.18 -8.31 0.07
CA GLU A 68 -8.62 -9.59 0.62
C GLU A 68 -9.02 -10.55 -0.49
N HIS A 69 -8.65 -11.81 -0.35
CA HIS A 69 -9.06 -12.88 -1.23
C HIS A 69 -9.24 -14.14 -0.39
N ASP A 70 -10.44 -14.72 -0.42
CA ASP A 70 -10.81 -15.93 0.34
C ASP A 70 -10.42 -15.86 1.82
N GLY A 71 -10.63 -14.72 2.45
CA GLY A 71 -10.40 -14.52 3.88
C GLY A 71 -8.96 -14.18 4.26
N ALA A 72 -8.03 -14.16 3.33
CA ALA A 72 -6.63 -13.78 3.56
C ALA A 72 -6.30 -12.47 2.86
N TRP A 73 -5.30 -11.75 3.38
CA TRP A 73 -4.90 -10.46 2.83
C TRP A 73 -3.62 -10.60 2.01
N TYR A 74 -3.60 -9.83 0.92
CA TYR A 74 -2.50 -9.82 -0.04
C TYR A 74 -2.15 -8.37 -0.40
N ILE A 75 -0.91 -8.17 -0.83
CA ILE A 75 -0.51 -6.92 -1.47
C ILE A 75 -0.39 -7.17 -2.97
N LEU A 76 -1.14 -6.39 -3.73
CA LEU A 76 -1.09 -6.41 -5.19
C LEU A 76 -0.06 -5.39 -5.65
N PHE A 77 0.88 -5.81 -6.48
CA PHE A 77 1.86 -4.94 -7.12
C PHE A 77 1.31 -4.57 -8.49
N LYS A 78 0.87 -3.34 -8.64
CA LYS A 78 0.25 -2.86 -9.89
C LYS A 78 1.19 -1.98 -10.67
N GLU A 79 1.25 -2.22 -11.96
CA GLU A 79 1.99 -1.42 -12.91
C GLU A 79 1.11 -1.20 -14.13
N ALA A 80 1.01 0.06 -14.59
CA ALA A 80 0.16 0.43 -15.73
C ALA A 80 -1.29 -0.07 -15.59
N GLY A 81 -1.84 0.01 -14.38
CA GLY A 81 -3.23 -0.38 -14.10
C GLY A 81 -3.47 -1.89 -13.99
N LYS A 82 -2.42 -2.71 -14.04
CA LYS A 82 -2.56 -4.17 -13.98
C LYS A 82 -1.79 -4.75 -12.82
N VAL A 83 -2.32 -5.83 -12.26
CA VAL A 83 -1.69 -6.59 -11.20
C VAL A 83 -0.55 -7.43 -11.80
N LYS A 84 0.68 -7.09 -11.43
CA LYS A 84 1.88 -7.80 -11.87
C LYS A 84 2.27 -8.93 -10.92
N TYR A 85 2.20 -8.68 -9.62
CA TYR A 85 2.58 -9.64 -8.59
C TYR A 85 1.58 -9.59 -7.46
N ILE A 86 1.44 -10.73 -6.76
CA ILE A 86 0.59 -10.88 -5.59
C ILE A 86 1.45 -11.49 -4.49
N VAL A 87 1.55 -10.80 -3.35
CA VAL A 87 2.35 -11.26 -2.22
C VAL A 87 1.46 -11.37 -0.99
N PRO A 88 1.49 -12.49 -0.24
CA PRO A 88 0.65 -12.63 0.94
C PRO A 88 1.16 -11.75 2.09
N CYS A 89 0.21 -11.20 2.85
CA CYS A 89 0.50 -10.53 4.11
C CYS A 89 0.56 -11.54 5.24
N TYR A 90 1.49 -11.33 6.18
CA TYR A 90 1.53 -12.17 7.38
C TYR A 90 0.84 -11.52 8.56
N LYS A 91 0.52 -10.23 8.48
CA LYS A 91 -0.10 -9.51 9.58
C LYS A 91 -0.89 -8.32 9.03
N LYS A 92 -2.03 -8.07 9.64
CA LYS A 92 -2.84 -6.87 9.43
C LYS A 92 -3.20 -6.35 10.80
N GLU A 93 -3.01 -5.05 11.03
CA GLU A 93 -3.40 -4.44 12.31
C GLU A 93 -3.89 -3.01 12.12
N MET A 94 -4.59 -2.50 13.13
CA MET A 94 -5.06 -1.12 13.08
C MET A 94 -3.88 -0.15 13.21
N VAL A 95 -3.93 0.93 12.43
CA VAL A 95 -2.96 2.02 12.54
C VAL A 95 -3.23 2.76 13.85
N PRO A 96 -2.18 3.05 14.66
CA PRO A 96 -2.36 3.84 15.86
C PRO A 96 -2.97 5.21 15.56
N MET A 97 -3.79 5.69 16.49
CA MET A 97 -4.37 7.03 16.40
C MET A 97 -3.24 8.07 16.25
N ASP A 98 -3.44 9.04 15.40
CA ASP A 98 -2.47 10.12 15.12
C ASP A 98 -1.20 9.69 14.38
N PHE A 99 -1.10 8.44 13.89
CA PHE A 99 0.08 7.99 13.15
C PHE A 99 0.38 8.90 11.95
N TYR A 100 -0.62 9.15 11.11
CA TYR A 100 -0.44 9.94 9.89
C TYR A 100 -0.09 11.39 10.20
N LYS A 101 -0.67 11.95 11.25
CA LYS A 101 -0.37 13.30 11.70
C LYS A 101 1.11 13.48 12.04
N ASN A 102 1.73 12.45 12.62
CA ASN A 102 3.10 12.49 13.10
C ASN A 102 4.13 12.03 12.07
N ASN A 103 3.73 11.28 11.05
CA ASN A 103 4.65 10.57 10.17
C ASN A 103 4.58 10.95 8.70
N LEU A 104 3.54 11.66 8.27
CA LEU A 104 3.46 12.14 6.89
C LEU A 104 4.17 13.49 6.77
N PRO A 105 4.89 13.73 5.65
CA PRO A 105 5.41 15.05 5.38
C PRO A 105 4.26 16.04 5.28
N GLN A 106 4.32 17.10 6.08
CA GLN A 106 3.37 18.19 5.94
C GLN A 106 3.67 18.93 4.64
N VAL A 107 2.76 18.87 3.69
CA VAL A 107 2.84 19.67 2.49
C VAL A 107 2.53 21.13 2.89
N LYS A 108 3.54 21.99 2.83
CA LYS A 108 3.32 23.43 3.04
C LYS A 108 2.57 23.95 1.83
N MET A 109 1.32 24.36 2.03
CA MET A 109 0.55 25.01 1.00
C MET A 109 1.13 26.38 0.71
N THR A 110 1.22 26.74 -0.57
CA THR A 110 1.58 28.10 -0.98
C THR A 110 0.46 29.06 -0.57
N LYS A 111 0.80 30.35 -0.42
CA LYS A 111 -0.20 31.38 -0.09
C LYS A 111 -1.39 31.38 -1.06
N VAL A 112 -1.12 31.11 -2.33
CA VAL A 112 -2.17 31.05 -3.36
C VAL A 112 -3.10 29.86 -3.13
N GLN A 113 -2.55 28.71 -2.76
CA GLN A 113 -3.35 27.51 -2.46
C GLN A 113 -4.22 27.73 -1.21
N LEU A 114 -3.68 28.39 -0.17
CA LEU A 114 -4.43 28.72 1.03
C LEU A 114 -5.59 29.68 0.75
N ILE A 115 -5.35 30.71 -0.06
CA ILE A 115 -6.38 31.67 -0.46
C ILE A 115 -7.47 30.95 -1.28
N ARG A 116 -7.08 30.10 -2.20
CA ARG A 116 -8.01 29.33 -3.02
C ARG A 116 -8.89 28.40 -2.17
N GLU A 117 -8.30 27.72 -1.20
CA GLU A 117 -9.06 26.85 -0.29
C GLU A 117 -10.03 27.68 0.59
N LYS A 118 -9.58 28.79 1.13
CA LYS A 118 -10.44 29.71 1.91
C LYS A 118 -11.59 30.24 1.06
N PHE A 119 -11.32 30.58 -0.19
CA PHE A 119 -12.34 31.01 -1.13
C PHE A 119 -13.34 29.90 -1.43
N LEU A 120 -12.86 28.70 -1.71
CA LEU A 120 -13.71 27.54 -1.96
C LEU A 120 -14.55 27.18 -0.74
N LYS A 121 -14.01 27.31 0.48
CA LYS A 121 -14.77 27.11 1.72
C LYS A 121 -15.81 28.20 1.93
N ALA A 122 -15.52 29.43 1.59
CA ALA A 122 -16.45 30.57 1.74
C ALA A 122 -17.61 30.51 0.74
N VAL A 123 -17.35 30.08 -0.49
CA VAL A 123 -18.36 29.92 -1.55
C VAL A 123 -19.03 28.54 -1.46
N GLY A 124 -18.53 27.68 -0.67
CA GLY A 124 -18.48 26.23 -0.85
C GLY A 124 -19.58 25.41 -0.29
N LYS A 125 -20.74 25.96 0.08
CA LYS A 125 -21.87 25.08 0.39
C LYS A 125 -22.31 24.21 -0.80
N ASN A 126 -21.84 24.51 -2.01
CA ASN A 126 -22.29 23.85 -3.24
C ASN A 126 -21.17 23.25 -4.07
N VAL A 127 -19.95 23.19 -3.55
CA VAL A 127 -18.86 22.52 -4.28
C VAL A 127 -19.04 21.02 -4.07
N LYS A 128 -19.39 20.30 -5.15
CA LYS A 128 -19.59 18.84 -5.14
C LYS A 128 -18.40 18.06 -4.58
N SER A 129 -17.21 18.68 -4.55
CA SER A 129 -16.00 18.11 -3.93
C SER A 129 -16.14 17.87 -2.44
N SER A 130 -17.04 18.58 -1.74
CA SER A 130 -17.29 18.35 -0.31
C SER A 130 -18.02 17.04 -0.03
N LYS A 131 -18.61 16.41 -1.06
CA LYS A 131 -19.30 15.11 -0.97
C LYS A 131 -18.43 13.93 -1.37
N ARG A 132 -17.20 14.17 -1.83
CA ARG A 132 -16.26 13.09 -2.16
C ARG A 132 -15.71 12.51 -0.88
N GLN A 133 -15.63 11.17 -0.83
CA GLN A 133 -14.93 10.52 0.25
C GLN A 133 -13.45 10.93 0.19
N PRO A 134 -12.84 11.27 1.34
CA PRO A 134 -11.43 11.60 1.35
C PRO A 134 -10.60 10.41 0.87
N ILE A 135 -9.52 10.70 0.13
CA ILE A 135 -8.54 9.69 -0.24
C ILE A 135 -7.95 9.12 1.06
N PRO A 136 -7.88 7.80 1.20
CA PRO A 136 -7.26 7.21 2.38
C PRO A 136 -5.83 7.69 2.56
N ASP A 137 -5.44 7.97 3.81
CA ASP A 137 -4.04 8.23 4.12
C ASP A 137 -3.22 6.98 3.84
N THR A 138 -2.04 7.18 3.27
CA THR A 138 -1.13 6.09 2.91
C THR A 138 0.29 6.38 3.37
N TYR A 139 1.02 5.32 3.65
CA TYR A 139 2.43 5.41 4.02
C TYR A 139 3.10 4.08 3.73
N LEU A 140 4.37 4.11 3.37
CA LEU A 140 5.19 2.91 3.19
C LEU A 140 6.37 2.95 4.13
N GLU A 141 6.65 1.82 4.76
CA GLU A 141 7.82 1.64 5.60
C GLU A 141 8.54 0.38 5.14
N ALA A 142 9.83 0.49 4.86
CA ALA A 142 10.67 -0.64 4.46
C ALA A 142 11.90 -0.68 5.36
N SER A 143 12.22 -1.86 5.85
CA SER A 143 13.36 -2.08 6.75
C SER A 143 14.13 -3.32 6.35
N ASP A 144 15.44 -3.19 6.27
CA ASP A 144 16.33 -4.34 6.11
C ASP A 144 16.32 -5.18 7.38
N MET A 145 16.28 -6.47 7.22
CA MET A 145 16.32 -7.44 8.31
C MET A 145 17.43 -8.46 8.07
N ASP A 146 17.70 -9.29 9.06
CA ASP A 146 18.70 -10.34 8.96
C ASP A 146 18.36 -11.33 7.83
N ASN A 147 19.36 -12.06 7.35
CA ASN A 147 19.21 -13.12 6.34
C ASN A 147 18.64 -12.65 5.00
N ASN A 148 18.94 -11.41 4.62
CA ASN A 148 18.53 -10.80 3.35
C ASN A 148 17.01 -10.60 3.23
N PHE A 149 16.30 -10.60 4.34
CA PHE A 149 14.89 -10.26 4.38
C PHE A 149 14.69 -8.75 4.40
N ILE A 150 13.63 -8.32 3.78
CA ILE A 150 13.17 -6.94 3.79
C ILE A 150 11.71 -6.94 4.24
N SER A 151 11.45 -6.28 5.36
CA SER A 151 10.09 -6.10 5.86
C SER A 151 9.48 -4.86 5.25
N ILE A 152 8.29 -4.97 4.73
CA ILE A 152 7.55 -3.85 4.15
C ILE A 152 6.18 -3.77 4.81
N ILE A 153 5.82 -2.54 5.20
CA ILE A 153 4.53 -2.26 5.81
C ILE A 153 3.81 -1.25 4.92
N VAL A 154 2.64 -1.63 4.46
CA VAL A 154 1.75 -0.75 3.70
C VAL A 154 0.69 -0.21 4.66
N TYR A 155 0.70 1.10 4.88
CA TYR A 155 -0.33 1.79 5.63
C TYR A 155 -1.36 2.31 4.65
N TRP A 156 -2.61 1.90 4.83
CA TRP A 156 -3.71 2.40 4.03
C TRP A 156 -4.96 2.57 4.88
N GLY A 157 -5.35 3.84 5.07
CA GLY A 157 -6.50 4.18 5.89
C GLY A 157 -6.27 3.77 7.34
N ASN A 158 -7.21 3.02 7.89
CA ASN A 158 -7.20 2.63 9.30
C ASN A 158 -6.36 1.40 9.60
N TYR A 159 -5.78 0.75 8.58
CA TYR A 159 -5.04 -0.50 8.76
C TYR A 159 -3.67 -0.43 8.13
N ARG A 160 -2.76 -1.25 8.65
CA ARG A 160 -1.45 -1.47 8.07
C ARG A 160 -1.24 -2.96 7.84
N TYR A 161 -0.54 -3.27 6.75
CA TYR A 161 -0.39 -4.61 6.22
C TYR A 161 1.08 -4.93 6.08
N TYR A 162 1.49 -6.06 6.64
CA TYR A 162 2.89 -6.47 6.72
C TYR A 162 3.16 -7.58 5.73
N PHE A 163 4.22 -7.44 4.96
CA PHE A 163 4.73 -8.52 4.15
C PHE A 163 6.25 -8.48 4.13
N VAL A 164 6.87 -9.57 3.69
CA VAL A 164 8.32 -9.72 3.70
C VAL A 164 8.78 -10.31 2.37
N LEU A 165 9.87 -9.75 1.86
CA LEU A 165 10.55 -10.20 0.65
C LEU A 165 12.00 -10.51 0.96
N ARG A 166 12.70 -11.12 0.02
CA ARG A 166 14.14 -11.35 0.13
C ARG A 166 14.88 -10.62 -0.98
N SER A 167 16.09 -10.17 -0.68
CA SER A 167 16.97 -9.55 -1.68
C SER A 167 17.74 -10.58 -2.50
N ILE A 168 17.72 -11.85 -2.09
CA ILE A 168 18.32 -12.98 -2.82
C ILE A 168 17.28 -14.07 -3.00
N GLN A 169 17.40 -14.80 -4.10
CA GLN A 169 16.52 -15.93 -4.37
C GLN A 169 17.17 -17.21 -3.81
N LEU A 170 16.52 -17.79 -2.83
CA LEU A 170 16.89 -19.08 -2.25
C LEU A 170 15.70 -20.03 -2.29
#